data_b6d102f0a1bda1c260cb8eaca2225025
#
_entry.id   b6d102f0a1bda1c260cb8eaca2225025
#
_cell.length_a   1.000
_cell.length_b   1.000
_cell.length_c   1.000
_cell.angle_alpha   90.00
_cell.angle_beta   90.00
_cell.angle_gamma   90.00
#
_symmetry.space_group_name_H-M   'P 1'
#
loop_
_entity.id
_entity.type
_entity.pdbx_description
1 polymer ?
#
loop_
_entity_poly.entity_id
_entity_poly.type
_entity_poly.pdbx_seq_one_letter_code
_entity_poly.pdbx_strand_id
1 'polypeptide(L)'
;MRSGQPLTVFVQNNWSRSQWSPSIAPTTGLDRPDLAPGRTAESAVLGRPDQWFDPTAFVLQPQGTMGNSRRGAFRGPNLRTVDVAAVKRVPLRGSARLEARIEVFNLFDRANFANPTLVAFAGATPTEAALSTFGRVRSTVTSARQMQLGVRLSF
;
A
#
# COMPACT_ATOMS: atom_id res chain seq x y z
N MET A 1 -13.58 7.07 -1.98
CA MET A 1 -12.35 7.45 -1.23
C MET A 1 -12.13 6.49 -0.07
N ARG A 2 -10.92 6.04 0.14
CA ARG A 2 -10.56 5.14 1.26
C ARG A 2 -9.31 5.68 1.95
N SER A 3 -9.32 5.80 3.29
CA SER A 3 -8.14 6.18 4.07
C SER A 3 -7.05 5.12 3.97
N GLY A 4 -5.79 5.50 4.19
CA GLY A 4 -4.68 4.57 4.17
C GLY A 4 -4.87 3.41 5.15
N GLN A 5 -4.50 2.22 4.73
CA GLN A 5 -4.60 1.02 5.57
C GLN A 5 -3.62 1.08 6.74
N PRO A 6 -3.98 0.49 7.91
CA PRO A 6 -3.02 0.31 8.99
C PRO A 6 -1.93 -0.68 8.54
N LEU A 7 -0.68 -0.28 8.69
CA LEU A 7 0.49 -1.06 8.33
C LEU A 7 1.32 -1.41 9.57
N THR A 8 2.01 -2.56 9.48
CA THR A 8 2.96 -3.01 10.50
C THR A 8 4.33 -3.16 9.84
N VAL A 9 5.36 -2.63 10.46
CA VAL A 9 6.75 -2.81 10.04
C VAL A 9 7.29 -4.08 10.69
N PHE A 10 8.11 -4.82 9.94
CA PHE A 10 8.60 -6.15 10.35
C PHE A 10 10.11 -6.26 10.28
N VAL A 11 10.62 -7.22 11.05
CA VAL A 11 11.94 -7.83 10.91
C VAL A 11 11.75 -9.17 10.19
N GLN A 12 12.59 -9.51 9.23
CA GLN A 12 12.40 -10.68 8.38
C GLN A 12 12.56 -11.99 9.14
N ASN A 13 13.61 -12.12 9.93
CA ASN A 13 13.90 -13.34 10.69
C ASN A 13 13.26 -13.31 12.08
N ASN A 14 13.19 -14.47 12.74
CA ASN A 14 12.75 -14.62 14.14
C ASN A 14 13.85 -14.12 15.10
N TRP A 15 14.08 -12.81 15.09
CA TRP A 15 15.11 -12.15 15.87
C TRP A 15 14.83 -12.18 17.37
N SER A 16 13.56 -12.15 17.75
CA SER A 16 13.11 -12.29 19.14
C SER A 16 13.25 -13.70 19.68
N ARG A 17 13.47 -14.71 18.81
CA ARG A 17 13.47 -16.15 19.18
C ARG A 17 12.16 -16.60 19.84
N SER A 18 11.06 -15.86 19.63
CA SER A 18 9.75 -16.16 20.22
C SER A 18 8.95 -17.21 19.46
N GLN A 19 9.36 -17.55 18.23
CA GLN A 19 8.68 -18.53 17.40
C GLN A 19 9.27 -19.92 17.61
N TRP A 20 8.41 -20.84 18.03
CA TRP A 20 8.80 -22.22 18.30
C TRP A 20 9.07 -23.04 17.04
N SER A 21 8.43 -22.75 15.92
CA SER A 21 8.47 -23.62 14.75
C SER A 21 9.53 -23.21 13.72
N PRO A 22 10.55 -24.04 13.46
CA PRO A 22 11.48 -23.86 12.35
C PRO A 22 10.82 -24.05 10.96
N SER A 23 9.59 -24.58 10.93
CA SER A 23 8.83 -24.85 9.70
C SER A 23 8.03 -23.66 9.19
N ILE A 24 7.90 -22.59 9.97
CA ILE A 24 7.33 -21.35 9.48
C ILE A 24 8.40 -20.68 8.62
N ALA A 25 8.13 -20.61 7.32
CA ALA A 25 9.06 -20.01 6.36
C ALA A 25 9.63 -18.69 6.89
N PRO A 26 10.94 -18.45 6.76
CA PRO A 26 11.60 -17.26 7.31
C PRO A 26 11.10 -15.95 6.72
N THR A 27 10.18 -16.00 5.75
CA THR A 27 9.59 -14.86 5.05
C THR A 27 8.36 -14.25 5.75
N THR A 28 7.84 -14.87 6.80
CA THR A 28 6.73 -14.30 7.57
C THR A 28 7.28 -13.59 8.80
N GLY A 29 7.97 -12.46 8.58
CA GLY A 29 8.43 -11.62 9.68
C GLY A 29 7.28 -11.27 10.62
N LEU A 30 7.26 -11.91 11.79
CA LEU A 30 6.32 -11.62 12.86
C LEU A 30 6.93 -10.67 13.89
N ASP A 31 8.24 -10.56 13.91
CA ASP A 31 8.96 -9.63 14.77
C ASP A 31 8.82 -8.21 14.26
N ARG A 32 8.79 -7.28 15.16
CA ARG A 32 8.68 -5.86 14.87
C ARG A 32 9.89 -5.14 15.44
N PRO A 33 10.44 -4.16 14.71
CA PRO A 33 11.54 -3.37 15.23
C PRO A 33 11.10 -2.42 16.35
N ASP A 34 12.05 -1.84 17.03
CA ASP A 34 11.81 -0.69 17.90
C ASP A 34 11.66 0.58 17.08
N LEU A 35 10.87 1.53 17.60
CA LEU A 35 10.98 2.92 17.22
C LEU A 35 12.19 3.54 17.91
N ALA A 36 12.97 4.31 17.17
CA ALA A 36 14.10 5.05 17.72
C ALA A 36 13.64 6.02 18.82
N PRO A 37 14.47 6.30 19.83
CA PRO A 37 14.11 7.22 20.91
C PRO A 37 13.59 8.56 20.40
N GLY A 38 12.46 9.03 20.95
CA GLY A 38 11.82 10.29 20.56
C GLY A 38 11.01 10.22 19.24
N ARG A 39 10.95 9.07 18.58
CA ARG A 39 10.14 8.89 17.35
C ARG A 39 8.75 8.35 17.67
N THR A 40 7.78 8.80 16.88
CA THR A 40 6.39 8.31 16.92
C THR A 40 6.04 7.62 15.59
N ALA A 41 4.92 6.89 15.57
CA ALA A 41 4.44 6.27 14.34
C ALA A 41 4.17 7.31 13.24
N GLU A 42 3.66 8.48 13.61
CA GLU A 42 3.38 9.59 12.68
C GLU A 42 4.67 10.19 12.13
N SER A 43 5.67 10.43 12.97
CA SER A 43 6.96 11.00 12.54
C SER A 43 7.78 10.03 11.69
N ALA A 44 7.50 8.73 11.77
CA ALA A 44 8.16 7.71 10.97
C ALA A 44 7.60 7.59 9.54
N VAL A 45 6.44 8.23 9.24
CA VAL A 45 5.80 8.16 7.91
C VAL A 45 6.12 9.43 7.12
N LEU A 46 6.95 9.32 6.09
CA LEU A 46 7.28 10.42 5.17
C LEU A 46 6.24 10.59 4.06
N GLY A 47 5.54 9.51 3.68
CA GLY A 47 4.47 9.54 2.68
C GLY A 47 4.92 9.69 1.24
N ARG A 48 6.19 9.50 0.93
CA ARG A 48 6.75 9.55 -0.44
C ARG A 48 6.86 8.16 -1.05
N PRO A 49 6.59 7.97 -2.35
CA PRO A 49 6.61 6.65 -2.98
C PRO A 49 7.98 5.97 -2.97
N ASP A 50 9.04 6.75 -3.11
CA ASP A 50 10.44 6.30 -3.06
C ASP A 50 10.89 5.95 -1.64
N GLN A 51 10.27 6.58 -0.64
CA GLN A 51 10.61 6.43 0.77
C GLN A 51 9.39 6.73 1.65
N TRP A 52 8.52 5.74 1.83
CA TRP A 52 7.29 5.89 2.61
C TRP A 52 7.57 6.05 4.11
N PHE A 53 8.59 5.36 4.60
CA PHE A 53 9.05 5.43 5.98
C PHE A 53 10.43 6.06 6.07
N ASP A 54 10.69 6.76 7.17
CA ASP A 54 12.04 7.19 7.55
C ASP A 54 12.80 5.98 8.13
N PRO A 55 13.86 5.47 7.47
CA PRO A 55 14.60 4.32 7.98
C PRO A 55 15.26 4.60 9.33
N THR A 56 15.60 5.87 9.61
CA THR A 56 16.23 6.28 10.87
C THR A 56 15.28 6.30 12.05
N ALA A 57 13.98 6.21 11.77
CA ALA A 57 12.94 6.13 12.82
C ALA A 57 12.82 4.72 13.42
N PHE A 58 13.55 3.73 12.87
CA PHE A 58 13.48 2.33 13.30
C PHE A 58 14.86 1.84 13.73
N VAL A 59 14.86 1.01 14.76
CA VAL A 59 16.06 0.36 15.28
C VAL A 59 15.76 -1.12 15.46
N LEU A 60 16.70 -1.98 15.10
CA LEU A 60 16.57 -3.40 15.38
C LEU A 60 16.62 -3.59 16.89
N GLN A 61 15.59 -4.21 17.46
CA GLN A 61 15.51 -4.49 18.89
C GLN A 61 16.65 -5.43 19.34
N PRO A 62 17.05 -5.44 20.60
CA PRO A 62 18.02 -6.42 21.12
C PRO A 62 17.57 -7.86 20.82
N GLN A 63 18.50 -8.71 20.45
CA GLN A 63 18.20 -10.12 20.15
C GLN A 63 17.54 -10.80 21.35
N GLY A 64 16.51 -11.60 21.08
CA GLY A 64 15.75 -12.26 22.13
C GLY A 64 14.66 -11.41 22.79
N THR A 65 14.45 -10.18 22.29
CA THR A 65 13.39 -9.29 22.80
C THR A 65 12.38 -8.97 21.69
N MET A 66 11.18 -8.59 22.11
CA MET A 66 10.16 -8.08 21.18
C MET A 66 10.27 -6.57 21.03
N GLY A 67 10.17 -6.10 19.77
CA GLY A 67 10.19 -4.67 19.52
C GLY A 67 8.93 -3.93 19.95
N ASN A 68 9.09 -2.64 20.20
CA ASN A 68 8.05 -1.76 20.75
C ASN A 68 7.11 -1.15 19.70
N SER A 69 7.42 -1.25 18.40
CA SER A 69 6.53 -0.74 17.37
C SER A 69 5.20 -1.51 17.37
N ARG A 70 4.09 -0.79 17.44
CA ARG A 70 2.78 -1.41 17.54
C ARG A 70 2.29 -1.95 16.21
N ARG A 71 1.52 -3.04 16.26
CA ARG A 71 0.85 -3.58 15.08
C ARG A 71 -0.16 -2.58 14.53
N GLY A 72 -0.14 -2.35 13.20
CA GLY A 72 -1.06 -1.43 12.55
C GLY A 72 -0.88 0.04 12.90
N ALA A 73 0.25 0.42 13.50
CA ALA A 73 0.49 1.79 13.95
C ALA A 73 0.71 2.79 12.82
N PHE A 74 1.21 2.31 11.69
CA PHE A 74 1.58 3.19 10.57
C PHE A 74 0.45 3.29 9.55
N ARG A 75 0.38 4.42 8.84
CA ARG A 75 -0.60 4.63 7.78
C ARG A 75 0.01 4.44 6.41
N GLY A 76 -0.63 3.60 5.60
CA GLY A 76 -0.30 3.38 4.21
C GLY A 76 -0.88 4.46 3.28
N PRO A 77 -0.65 4.32 1.96
CA PRO A 77 -1.22 5.21 0.97
C PRO A 77 -2.75 5.22 1.00
N ASN A 78 -3.33 6.39 0.75
CA ASN A 78 -4.77 6.51 0.57
C ASN A 78 -5.17 6.19 -0.88
N LEU A 79 -6.39 5.71 -1.07
CA LEU A 79 -6.98 5.44 -2.38
C LEU A 79 -8.10 6.43 -2.65
N ARG A 80 -8.01 7.12 -3.80
CA ARG A 80 -9.03 8.05 -4.28
C ARG A 80 -9.21 7.87 -5.77
N THR A 81 -10.40 7.47 -6.20
CA THR A 81 -10.83 7.43 -7.60
C THR A 81 -12.13 8.17 -7.76
N VAL A 82 -12.31 8.77 -8.91
CA VAL A 82 -13.59 9.32 -9.37
C VAL A 82 -13.81 8.79 -10.77
N ASP A 83 -14.91 8.06 -10.93
CA ASP A 83 -15.33 7.50 -12.20
C ASP A 83 -16.62 8.19 -12.62
N VAL A 84 -16.75 8.49 -13.90
CA VAL A 84 -17.91 9.21 -14.47
C VAL A 84 -18.43 8.42 -15.66
N ALA A 85 -19.74 8.28 -15.73
CA ALA A 85 -20.45 7.72 -16.88
C ALA A 85 -21.56 8.64 -17.35
N ALA A 86 -21.65 8.85 -18.65
CA ALA A 86 -22.76 9.56 -19.29
C ALA A 86 -23.41 8.67 -20.35
N VAL A 87 -24.74 8.62 -20.34
CA VAL A 87 -25.53 7.83 -21.30
C VAL A 87 -26.57 8.73 -21.93
N LYS A 88 -26.60 8.76 -23.26
CA LYS A 88 -27.64 9.42 -24.05
C LYS A 88 -28.43 8.39 -24.84
N ARG A 89 -29.74 8.40 -24.65
CA ARG A 89 -30.67 7.56 -25.41
C ARG A 89 -31.50 8.44 -26.33
N VAL A 90 -31.53 8.08 -27.59
CA VAL A 90 -32.27 8.79 -28.64
C VAL A 90 -33.25 7.80 -29.27
N PRO A 91 -34.55 8.02 -29.18
CA PRO A 91 -35.52 7.25 -29.95
C PRO A 91 -35.37 7.57 -31.44
N LEU A 92 -35.34 6.57 -32.25
CA LEU A 92 -35.36 6.68 -33.71
C LEU A 92 -36.73 6.33 -34.25
N ARG A 93 -36.85 6.17 -35.55
CA ARG A 93 -38.14 5.83 -36.19
C ARG A 93 -38.56 4.39 -35.84
N GLY A 94 -39.84 4.18 -35.54
CA GLY A 94 -40.41 2.90 -35.16
C GLY A 94 -39.97 2.48 -33.74
N SER A 95 -39.57 1.22 -33.57
CA SER A 95 -39.07 0.66 -32.30
C SER A 95 -37.57 0.91 -32.09
N ALA A 96 -36.89 1.48 -33.07
CA ALA A 96 -35.44 1.66 -33.04
C ALA A 96 -34.98 2.70 -31.98
N ARG A 97 -33.94 2.40 -31.28
CA ARG A 97 -33.29 3.27 -30.25
C ARG A 97 -31.80 3.25 -30.39
N LEU A 98 -31.20 4.44 -30.32
CA LEU A 98 -29.76 4.63 -30.26
C LEU A 98 -29.36 4.97 -28.83
N GLU A 99 -28.41 4.24 -28.28
CA GLU A 99 -27.75 4.57 -27.02
C GLU A 99 -26.27 4.88 -27.27
N ALA A 100 -25.84 6.06 -26.85
CA ALA A 100 -24.44 6.45 -26.82
C ALA A 100 -24.00 6.53 -25.35
N ARG A 101 -22.85 5.95 -25.04
CA ARG A 101 -22.28 5.87 -23.68
C ARG A 101 -20.83 6.29 -23.69
N ILE A 102 -20.48 7.17 -22.74
CA ILE A 102 -19.10 7.56 -22.41
C ILE A 102 -18.86 7.16 -20.98
N GLU A 103 -17.72 6.49 -20.73
CA GLU A 103 -17.24 6.15 -19.40
C GLU A 103 -15.81 6.61 -19.25
N VAL A 104 -15.50 7.25 -18.14
CA VAL A 104 -14.16 7.70 -17.77
C VAL A 104 -13.84 7.16 -16.39
N PHE A 105 -12.86 6.27 -16.32
CA PHE A 105 -12.35 5.72 -15.07
C PHE A 105 -11.10 6.49 -14.65
N ASN A 106 -10.95 6.71 -13.34
CA ASN A 106 -9.88 7.50 -12.76
C ASN A 106 -9.77 8.89 -13.45
N LEU A 107 -10.86 9.65 -13.43
CA LEU A 107 -11.03 10.93 -14.15
C LEU A 107 -9.84 11.88 -13.97
N PHE A 108 -9.29 11.96 -12.77
CA PHE A 108 -8.19 12.86 -12.43
C PHE A 108 -6.80 12.26 -12.69
N ASP A 109 -6.72 11.08 -13.30
CA ASP A 109 -5.46 10.35 -13.59
C ASP A 109 -4.54 10.25 -12.36
N ARG A 110 -5.13 10.01 -11.20
CA ARG A 110 -4.39 9.96 -9.95
C ARG A 110 -3.66 8.62 -9.80
N ALA A 111 -2.36 8.69 -9.52
CA ALA A 111 -1.61 7.52 -9.08
C ALA A 111 -2.05 7.13 -7.65
N ASN A 112 -2.69 5.97 -7.51
CA ASN A 112 -3.02 5.36 -6.23
C ASN A 112 -1.99 4.29 -5.92
N PHE A 113 -1.12 4.55 -4.96
CA PHE A 113 0.01 3.71 -4.64
C PHE A 113 -0.40 2.45 -3.88
N ALA A 114 0.29 1.34 -4.17
CA ALA A 114 0.25 0.12 -3.37
C ALA A 114 0.94 0.33 -2.01
N ASN A 115 0.80 -0.63 -1.12
CA ASN A 115 1.52 -0.58 0.15
C ASN A 115 3.04 -0.63 -0.09
N PRO A 116 3.82 0.14 0.69
CA PRO A 116 5.28 0.09 0.65
C PRO A 116 5.80 -1.26 1.16
N THR A 117 7.06 -1.56 0.88
CA THR A 117 7.76 -2.69 1.48
C THR A 117 7.87 -2.49 2.99
N LEU A 118 7.39 -3.47 3.77
CA LEU A 118 7.22 -3.37 5.23
C LEU A 118 8.35 -3.98 6.04
N VAL A 119 9.27 -4.71 5.41
CA VAL A 119 10.41 -5.33 6.08
C VAL A 119 11.52 -4.31 6.23
N ALA A 120 11.80 -3.89 7.47
CA ALA A 120 12.83 -2.90 7.78
C ALA A 120 14.21 -3.52 7.93
N PHE A 121 14.30 -4.69 8.56
CA PHE A 121 15.58 -5.36 8.87
C PHE A 121 15.52 -6.83 8.47
N ALA A 122 16.67 -7.37 8.10
CA ALA A 122 16.78 -8.82 7.86
C ALA A 122 16.74 -9.62 9.17
N GLY A 123 17.25 -9.08 10.27
CA GLY A 123 17.41 -9.79 11.53
C GLY A 123 18.57 -10.78 11.47
N ALA A 124 19.69 -10.38 10.87
CA ALA A 124 20.88 -11.20 10.70
C ALA A 124 21.98 -10.84 11.67
N THR A 125 22.18 -9.54 11.92
CA THR A 125 23.22 -9.03 12.81
C THR A 125 22.69 -7.90 13.70
N PRO A 126 23.23 -7.73 14.92
CA PRO A 126 22.71 -6.76 15.90
C PRO A 126 22.80 -5.29 15.46
N THR A 127 23.72 -4.97 14.54
CA THR A 127 24.02 -3.59 14.11
C THR A 127 23.71 -3.36 12.63
N GLU A 128 22.84 -4.17 12.04
CA GLU A 128 22.51 -4.01 10.61
C GLU A 128 21.73 -2.71 10.36
N ALA A 129 21.99 -2.14 9.19
CA ALA A 129 21.20 -1.00 8.70
C ALA A 129 19.84 -1.49 8.16
N ALA A 130 18.87 -0.59 8.10
CA ALA A 130 17.62 -0.87 7.44
C ALA A 130 17.82 -1.26 5.98
N LEU A 131 17.02 -2.19 5.49
CA LEU A 131 17.08 -2.69 4.11
C LEU A 131 16.84 -1.56 3.11
N SER A 132 17.62 -1.51 2.05
CA SER A 132 17.49 -0.48 0.99
C SER A 132 16.13 -0.50 0.28
N THR A 133 15.40 -1.59 0.40
CA THR A 133 14.05 -1.75 -0.15
C THR A 133 12.96 -1.28 0.80
N PHE A 134 13.28 -1.05 2.07
CA PHE A 134 12.32 -0.67 3.09
C PHE A 134 11.63 0.65 2.74
N GLY A 135 10.31 0.68 2.89
CA GLY A 135 9.49 1.86 2.62
C GLY A 135 9.29 2.19 1.14
N ARG A 136 9.83 1.42 0.19
CA ARG A 136 9.62 1.69 -1.24
C ARG A 136 8.27 1.16 -1.72
N VAL A 137 7.54 2.02 -2.42
CA VAL A 137 6.34 1.65 -3.18
C VAL A 137 6.79 1.23 -4.59
N ARG A 138 6.33 0.06 -5.05
CA ARG A 138 6.79 -0.51 -6.33
C ARG A 138 5.71 -0.53 -7.41
N SER A 139 4.45 -0.27 -7.04
CA SER A 139 3.31 -0.34 -7.97
C SER A 139 2.17 0.57 -7.54
N THR A 140 1.23 0.73 -8.43
CA THR A 140 -0.07 1.35 -8.15
C THR A 140 -1.15 0.27 -8.04
N VAL A 141 -2.24 0.56 -7.33
CA VAL A 141 -3.40 -0.33 -7.17
C VAL A 141 -4.52 -0.03 -8.15
N THR A 142 -4.42 1.07 -8.89
CA THR A 142 -5.36 1.45 -9.94
C THR A 142 -4.61 1.72 -11.23
N SER A 143 -5.29 1.51 -12.34
CA SER A 143 -4.80 1.89 -13.67
C SER A 143 -4.76 3.43 -13.81
N ALA A 144 -4.00 3.92 -14.77
CA ALA A 144 -4.12 5.27 -15.30
C ALA A 144 -5.55 5.52 -15.80
N ARG A 145 -5.87 6.78 -16.10
CA ARG A 145 -7.18 7.14 -16.66
C ARG A 145 -7.50 6.31 -17.90
N GLN A 146 -8.70 5.75 -17.91
CA GLN A 146 -9.24 5.00 -19.03
C GLN A 146 -10.54 5.64 -19.50
N MET A 147 -10.75 5.69 -20.82
CA MET A 147 -11.95 6.20 -21.45
C MET A 147 -12.54 5.14 -22.36
N GLN A 148 -13.85 4.93 -22.25
CA GLN A 148 -14.60 4.00 -23.10
C GLN A 148 -15.73 4.74 -23.78
N LEU A 149 -15.92 4.47 -25.08
CA LEU A 149 -17.04 4.94 -25.86
C LEU A 149 -17.82 3.72 -26.32
N GLY A 150 -19.12 3.72 -26.11
CA GLY A 150 -20.02 2.67 -26.56
C GLY A 150 -21.19 3.25 -27.33
N VAL A 151 -21.55 2.59 -28.43
CA VAL A 151 -22.78 2.88 -29.20
C VAL A 151 -23.56 1.60 -29.37
N ARG A 152 -24.84 1.65 -29.04
CA ARG A 152 -25.76 0.52 -29.19
C ARG A 152 -26.99 0.95 -29.97
N LEU A 153 -27.30 0.22 -31.02
CA LEU A 153 -28.54 0.34 -31.77
C LEU A 153 -29.43 -0.88 -31.46
N SER A 154 -30.67 -0.60 -31.10
CA SER A 154 -31.68 -1.63 -30.84
C SER A 154 -32.91 -1.33 -31.71
N PHE A 155 -33.53 -2.36 -32.31
CA PHE A 155 -34.72 -2.29 -33.15
C PHE A 155 -35.70 -3.39 -32.79
#